data_c00369cc1239dde8b4189fc9b0a294e6
#
_entry.id   c00369cc1239dde8b4189fc9b0a294e6
#
_cell.length_a   1.000
_cell.length_b   1.000
_cell.length_c   1.000
_cell.angle_alpha   90.00
_cell.angle_beta   90.00
_cell.angle_gamma   90.00
#
_symmetry.space_group_name_H-M   'P 1'
#
loop_
_entity.id
_entity.type
_entity.pdbx_description
1 polymer ?
#
loop_
_entity_poly.entity_id
_entity_poly.type
_entity_poly.pdbx_seq_one_letter_code
_entity_poly.pdbx_strand_id
1 'polypeptide(L)'
;MDNKIGWLVNDTLTCIPNTRTFWHDLLDWFPNLEDKCNGYTDYSVLAQTIESIDGRPDYIIRNGSYFRRLNIDVPTFCLIQDTSDNPMQTEVINTSTCVVFASKETHNLYKDRINPNNVRVIEQSSDFDFFKPISERHPEVLPNSIIFIGDSSHEKKGFHRVLNLIETMTDFNFCLVMKDDTSINDIPQHSRSRVRIFNKVNRDTVRLLINSSVCAICTSGNEEGHFAGIEIGACDIPMVARPMGCYLDRKDDKSWGLISDDEDFPETIRYVVNNRHTFTPREYYSKEYTLERCREKWEDLINEFVK
;
A
#
# COMPACT_ATOMS: atom_id res chain seq x y z
N MET A 1 -1.16 -11.98 25.01
CA MET A 1 -0.12 -11.04 24.56
C MET A 1 0.22 -9.91 25.54
N ASP A 2 -0.54 -9.71 26.60
CA ASP A 2 -0.46 -8.50 27.46
C ASP A 2 0.88 -8.26 28.19
N ASN A 3 1.79 -9.24 28.24
CA ASN A 3 3.07 -9.11 28.91
C ASN A 3 4.29 -9.34 27.99
N LYS A 4 4.10 -9.52 26.69
CA LYS A 4 5.21 -9.78 25.75
C LYS A 4 5.71 -8.47 25.17
N ILE A 5 7.05 -8.27 25.18
CA ILE A 5 7.71 -7.09 24.64
C ILE A 5 8.13 -7.41 23.21
N GLY A 6 7.66 -6.62 22.25
CA GLY A 6 8.08 -6.68 20.86
C GLY A 6 8.99 -5.51 20.48
N TRP A 7 9.89 -5.72 19.55
CA TRP A 7 10.63 -4.63 18.91
C TRP A 7 10.21 -4.47 17.46
N LEU A 8 9.90 -3.25 17.08
CA LEU A 8 9.67 -2.86 15.70
C LEU A 8 10.95 -2.29 15.09
N VAL A 9 11.43 -2.90 14.02
CA VAL A 9 12.64 -2.53 13.32
C VAL A 9 12.31 -2.10 11.90
N ASN A 10 12.08 -0.81 11.71
CA ASN A 10 11.74 -0.22 10.43
C ASN A 10 12.33 1.19 10.28
N ASP A 11 12.80 1.53 9.10
CA ASP A 11 13.43 2.83 8.78
C ASP A 11 12.43 3.90 8.33
N THR A 12 11.21 3.52 7.98
CA THR A 12 10.27 4.40 7.28
C THR A 12 9.32 5.19 8.17
N LEU A 13 9.30 4.94 9.50
CA LEU A 13 8.41 5.64 10.43
C LEU A 13 8.61 7.16 10.46
N THR A 14 9.84 7.61 10.21
CA THR A 14 10.22 9.03 10.32
C THR A 14 10.23 9.78 8.99
N CYS A 15 10.09 9.09 7.85
CA CYS A 15 10.38 9.68 6.54
C CYS A 15 9.25 10.50 5.93
N ILE A 16 8.02 10.41 6.42
CA ILE A 16 6.86 11.11 5.84
C ILE A 16 6.05 11.81 6.93
N PRO A 17 6.31 13.09 7.20
CA PRO A 17 5.52 13.86 8.16
C PRO A 17 4.02 13.81 7.79
N ASN A 18 3.16 13.57 8.79
CA ASN A 18 1.69 13.55 8.67
C ASN A 18 1.09 12.40 7.83
N THR A 19 1.85 11.37 7.50
CA THR A 19 1.33 10.17 6.82
C THR A 19 1.28 9.01 7.81
N ARG A 20 0.07 8.50 8.07
CA ARG A 20 -0.09 7.23 8.79
C ARG A 20 0.30 6.09 7.85
N THR A 21 1.12 5.18 8.33
CA THR A 21 1.58 3.99 7.62
C THR A 21 1.14 2.74 8.38
N PHE A 22 1.20 1.58 7.75
CA PHE A 22 0.96 0.29 8.38
C PHE A 22 1.78 0.07 9.67
N TRP A 23 2.99 0.64 9.74
CA TRP A 23 3.85 0.55 10.93
C TRP A 23 3.26 1.28 12.14
N HIS A 24 2.55 2.39 11.94
CA HIS A 24 1.81 3.07 13.00
C HIS A 24 0.64 2.22 13.48
N ASP A 25 -0.03 1.50 12.57
CA ASP A 25 -1.11 0.59 12.94
C ASP A 25 -0.59 -0.55 13.82
N LEU A 26 0.57 -1.13 13.50
CA LEU A 26 1.21 -2.14 14.36
C LEU A 26 1.52 -1.62 15.77
N LEU A 27 2.06 -0.39 15.89
CA LEU A 27 2.33 0.23 17.19
C LEU A 27 1.04 0.47 18.00
N ASP A 28 -0.02 0.87 17.34
CA ASP A 28 -1.32 1.08 17.99
C ASP A 28 -1.98 -0.24 18.42
N TRP A 29 -1.80 -1.31 17.63
CA TRP A 29 -2.39 -2.63 17.93
C TRP A 29 -1.67 -3.36 19.06
N PHE A 30 -0.35 -3.16 19.15
CA PHE A 30 0.51 -3.87 20.11
C PHE A 30 1.16 -2.87 21.07
N PRO A 31 0.54 -2.54 22.22
CA PRO A 31 0.99 -1.50 23.13
C PRO A 31 2.38 -1.76 23.74
N ASN A 32 2.85 -3.01 23.71
CA ASN A 32 4.19 -3.39 24.15
C ASN A 32 5.18 -3.54 22.99
N LEU A 33 4.83 -3.11 21.78
CA LEU A 33 5.72 -3.04 20.64
C LEU A 33 6.48 -1.71 20.69
N GLU A 34 7.80 -1.78 20.85
CA GLU A 34 8.67 -0.62 20.96
C GLU A 34 9.32 -0.30 19.60
N ASP A 35 9.18 0.93 19.13
CA ASP A 35 9.92 1.40 17.96
C ASP A 35 11.40 1.59 18.28
N LYS A 36 12.26 0.82 17.64
CA LYS A 36 13.72 0.87 17.82
C LYS A 36 14.44 1.58 16.66
N CYS A 37 13.72 2.18 15.73
CA CYS A 37 14.30 2.73 14.50
C CYS A 37 14.44 4.24 14.45
N ASN A 38 14.04 4.93 15.48
CA ASN A 38 13.87 6.36 15.47
C ASN A 38 15.14 7.11 15.00
N GLY A 39 15.12 7.59 13.75
CA GLY A 39 16.10 8.52 13.20
C GLY A 39 17.32 7.92 12.48
N TYR A 40 17.40 6.61 12.27
CA TYR A 40 18.53 6.00 11.54
C TYR A 40 18.29 5.93 10.03
N THR A 41 19.22 6.50 9.26
CA THR A 41 19.23 6.42 7.76
C THR A 41 20.24 5.40 7.23
N ASP A 42 21.16 4.91 8.07
CA ASP A 42 22.16 3.90 7.70
C ASP A 42 21.83 2.55 8.35
N TYR A 43 21.44 1.59 7.52
CA TYR A 43 20.99 0.26 7.93
C TYR A 43 22.07 -0.59 8.61
N SER A 44 23.34 -0.37 8.28
CA SER A 44 24.44 -1.11 8.91
C SER A 44 24.65 -0.65 10.35
N VAL A 45 24.52 0.65 10.58
CA VAL A 45 24.58 1.25 11.92
C VAL A 45 23.37 0.84 12.73
N LEU A 46 22.17 0.83 12.12
CA LEU A 46 20.94 0.41 12.77
C LEU A 46 21.04 -1.03 13.30
N ALA A 47 21.47 -1.99 12.47
CA ALA A 47 21.60 -3.38 12.90
C ALA A 47 22.58 -3.53 14.08
N GLN A 48 23.74 -2.86 14.06
CA GLN A 48 24.71 -2.87 15.17
C GLN A 48 24.13 -2.23 16.42
N THR A 49 23.37 -1.12 16.27
CA THR A 49 22.74 -0.43 17.40
C THR A 49 21.69 -1.30 18.07
N ILE A 50 20.83 -1.97 17.28
CA ILE A 50 19.80 -2.88 17.82
C ILE A 50 20.43 -4.03 18.59
N GLU A 51 21.51 -4.63 18.08
CA GLU A 51 22.25 -5.71 18.77
C GLU A 51 22.94 -5.24 20.06
N SER A 52 23.21 -3.93 20.19
CA SER A 52 23.85 -3.32 21.37
C SER A 52 22.86 -2.80 22.41
N ILE A 53 21.55 -2.81 22.16
CA ILE A 53 20.53 -2.33 23.10
C ILE A 53 20.44 -3.29 24.29
N ASP A 54 20.51 -2.75 25.50
CA ASP A 54 20.25 -3.49 26.72
C ASP A 54 18.77 -3.93 26.76
N GLY A 55 18.58 -5.20 27.05
CA GLY A 55 17.26 -5.82 27.08
C GLY A 55 17.09 -6.81 25.91
N ARG A 56 16.15 -7.73 26.07
CA ARG A 56 15.82 -8.75 25.08
C ARG A 56 14.32 -8.71 24.84
N PRO A 57 13.85 -8.52 23.59
CA PRO A 57 12.43 -8.62 23.28
C PRO A 57 11.99 -10.08 23.28
N ASP A 58 10.69 -10.31 23.36
CA ASP A 58 10.09 -11.63 23.13
C ASP A 58 9.98 -11.94 21.63
N TYR A 59 9.88 -10.91 20.78
CA TYR A 59 9.82 -11.03 19.33
C TYR A 59 10.24 -9.74 18.61
N ILE A 60 10.53 -9.85 17.31
CA ILE A 60 10.87 -8.72 16.45
C ILE A 60 9.96 -8.72 15.21
N ILE A 61 9.37 -7.56 14.88
CA ILE A 61 8.77 -7.29 13.57
C ILE A 61 9.70 -6.36 12.80
N ARG A 62 10.05 -6.72 11.58
CA ARG A 62 11.00 -5.96 10.77
C ARG A 62 10.56 -5.78 9.32
N ASN A 63 11.02 -4.70 8.70
CA ASN A 63 10.96 -4.53 7.25
C ASN A 63 12.02 -5.42 6.58
N GLY A 64 11.62 -6.17 5.57
CA GLY A 64 12.50 -7.09 4.84
C GLY A 64 13.37 -6.44 3.79
N SER A 65 13.10 -5.19 3.41
CA SER A 65 13.72 -4.59 2.23
C SER A 65 15.17 -4.15 2.43
N TYR A 66 15.59 -3.87 3.68
CA TYR A 66 16.82 -3.09 3.89
C TYR A 66 17.76 -3.58 4.99
N PHE A 67 17.38 -4.55 5.80
CA PHE A 67 18.16 -4.91 6.99
C PHE A 67 19.02 -6.15 6.78
N ARG A 68 20.24 -6.12 7.34
CA ARG A 68 21.08 -7.30 7.51
C ARG A 68 20.49 -8.25 8.55
N ARG A 69 21.00 -9.47 8.62
CA ARG A 69 20.69 -10.42 9.67
C ARG A 69 20.88 -9.78 11.04
N LEU A 70 19.91 -9.96 11.93
CA LEU A 70 20.02 -9.62 13.34
C LEU A 70 20.49 -10.85 14.10
N ASN A 71 21.57 -10.71 14.93
CA ASN A 71 22.10 -11.79 15.76
C ASN A 71 21.35 -11.84 17.11
N ILE A 72 20.03 -11.82 17.07
CA ILE A 72 19.14 -11.91 18.24
C ILE A 72 18.32 -13.19 18.07
N ASP A 73 18.47 -14.11 19.04
CA ASP A 73 17.77 -15.40 19.04
C ASP A 73 16.37 -15.26 19.67
N VAL A 74 15.46 -14.64 18.92
CA VAL A 74 14.03 -14.50 19.23
C VAL A 74 13.21 -14.64 17.95
N PRO A 75 11.91 -15.00 18.02
CA PRO A 75 11.05 -15.00 16.84
C PRO A 75 11.10 -13.68 16.09
N THR A 76 11.41 -13.75 14.79
CA THR A 76 11.53 -12.58 13.92
C THR A 76 10.54 -12.70 12.76
N PHE A 77 9.66 -11.73 12.64
CA PHE A 77 8.66 -11.60 11.59
C PHE A 77 9.13 -10.57 10.57
N CYS A 78 9.38 -11.02 9.34
CA CYS A 78 9.88 -10.16 8.27
C CYS A 78 8.75 -9.80 7.31
N LEU A 79 8.33 -8.53 7.30
CA LEU A 79 7.31 -8.04 6.35
C LEU A 79 7.97 -7.60 5.04
N ILE A 80 7.55 -8.21 3.95
CA ILE A 80 7.95 -7.86 2.59
C ILE A 80 6.90 -6.95 1.96
N GLN A 81 7.28 -5.70 1.73
CA GLN A 81 6.44 -4.68 1.13
C GLN A 81 6.92 -4.22 -0.25
N ASP A 82 8.01 -4.76 -0.75
CA ASP A 82 8.49 -4.51 -2.11
C ASP A 82 9.16 -5.75 -2.71
N THR A 83 9.22 -5.79 -4.02
CA THR A 83 9.88 -6.83 -4.81
C THR A 83 11.24 -6.32 -5.28
N SER A 84 12.22 -6.30 -4.40
CA SER A 84 13.59 -6.01 -4.82
C SER A 84 14.41 -7.30 -4.97
N ASP A 85 15.27 -7.36 -5.97
CA ASP A 85 16.26 -8.44 -6.15
C ASP A 85 17.51 -8.23 -5.28
N ASN A 86 17.38 -7.49 -4.18
CA ASN A 86 18.50 -7.20 -3.30
C ASN A 86 18.95 -8.50 -2.56
N PRO A 87 20.21 -8.93 -2.71
CA PRO A 87 20.71 -10.11 -1.99
C PRO A 87 20.56 -10.05 -0.48
N MET A 88 20.63 -8.84 0.11
CA MET A 88 20.38 -8.66 1.54
C MET A 88 18.95 -8.99 1.93
N GLN A 89 17.98 -8.73 1.08
CA GLN A 89 16.59 -9.12 1.31
C GLN A 89 16.45 -10.64 1.37
N THR A 90 17.12 -11.36 0.47
CA THR A 90 17.14 -12.84 0.48
C THR A 90 17.74 -13.39 1.79
N GLU A 91 18.82 -12.79 2.29
CA GLU A 91 19.42 -13.20 3.58
C GLU A 91 18.44 -12.97 4.74
N VAL A 92 17.79 -11.82 4.78
CA VAL A 92 16.80 -11.48 5.80
C VAL A 92 15.60 -12.43 5.78
N ILE A 93 15.08 -12.75 4.59
CA ILE A 93 14.00 -13.72 4.40
C ILE A 93 14.43 -15.09 4.98
N ASN A 94 15.59 -15.60 4.60
CA ASN A 94 16.04 -16.94 5.00
C ASN A 94 16.40 -17.06 6.47
N THR A 95 16.65 -15.95 7.16
CA THR A 95 17.01 -15.94 8.60
C THR A 95 15.84 -15.55 9.51
N SER A 96 14.69 -15.17 8.95
CA SER A 96 13.50 -14.84 9.73
C SER A 96 12.73 -16.08 10.16
N THR A 97 12.09 -16.02 11.31
CA THR A 97 11.22 -17.10 11.83
C THR A 97 10.01 -17.27 10.93
N CYS A 98 9.41 -16.16 10.51
CA CYS A 98 8.32 -16.15 9.55
C CYS A 98 8.43 -14.94 8.63
N VAL A 99 8.13 -15.15 7.35
CA VAL A 99 8.05 -14.10 6.35
C VAL A 99 6.60 -13.79 6.04
N VAL A 100 6.25 -12.51 6.10
CA VAL A 100 4.91 -12.02 5.84
C VAL A 100 4.92 -11.25 4.53
N PHE A 101 4.08 -11.67 3.59
CA PHE A 101 3.88 -10.98 2.30
C PHE A 101 2.57 -10.23 2.28
N ALA A 102 2.54 -9.08 1.62
CA ALA A 102 1.33 -8.28 1.46
C ALA A 102 0.36 -8.83 0.40
N SER A 103 0.79 -9.79 -0.43
CA SER A 103 -0.05 -10.48 -1.42
C SER A 103 0.49 -11.87 -1.75
N LYS A 104 -0.37 -12.75 -2.28
CA LYS A 104 0.04 -14.08 -2.76
C LYS A 104 0.97 -13.98 -3.95
N GLU A 105 0.72 -13.00 -4.83
CA GLU A 105 1.57 -12.80 -6.00
C GLU A 105 2.99 -12.39 -5.60
N THR A 106 3.14 -11.50 -4.61
CA THR A 106 4.46 -11.17 -4.07
C THR A 106 5.14 -12.39 -3.47
N HIS A 107 4.41 -13.24 -2.73
CA HIS A 107 4.94 -14.51 -2.26
C HIS A 107 5.41 -15.41 -3.42
N ASN A 108 4.65 -15.51 -4.49
CA ASN A 108 5.01 -16.35 -5.66
C ASN A 108 6.34 -15.95 -6.28
N LEU A 109 6.71 -14.66 -6.25
CA LEU A 109 8.00 -14.18 -6.75
C LEU A 109 9.19 -14.66 -5.89
N TYR A 110 8.93 -15.02 -4.65
CA TYR A 110 9.96 -15.45 -3.69
C TYR A 110 9.93 -16.95 -3.37
N LYS A 111 8.91 -17.70 -3.80
CA LYS A 111 8.65 -19.10 -3.41
C LYS A 111 9.86 -20.03 -3.51
N ASP A 112 10.72 -19.80 -4.51
CA ASP A 112 11.92 -20.62 -4.73
C ASP A 112 13.12 -20.19 -3.87
N ARG A 113 13.00 -19.11 -3.11
CA ARG A 113 14.06 -18.50 -2.28
C ARG A 113 13.82 -18.66 -0.79
N ILE A 114 12.64 -19.14 -0.39
CA ILE A 114 12.21 -19.17 1.02
C ILE A 114 11.72 -20.54 1.44
N ASN A 115 11.73 -20.80 2.76
CA ASN A 115 11.12 -22.01 3.32
C ASN A 115 9.59 -21.85 3.36
N PRO A 116 8.82 -22.64 2.59
CA PRO A 116 7.37 -22.49 2.49
C PRO A 116 6.64 -22.73 3.84
N ASN A 117 7.25 -23.40 4.80
CA ASN A 117 6.61 -23.65 6.10
C ASN A 117 6.55 -22.41 7.00
N ASN A 118 7.32 -21.37 6.69
CA ASN A 118 7.44 -20.16 7.49
C ASN A 118 6.92 -18.95 6.74
N VAL A 119 5.85 -19.07 5.97
CA VAL A 119 5.28 -18.00 5.18
C VAL A 119 3.85 -17.72 5.59
N ARG A 120 3.49 -16.45 5.67
CA ARG A 120 2.10 -15.98 5.78
C ARG A 120 1.85 -14.89 4.74
N VAL A 121 0.61 -14.79 4.32
CA VAL A 121 0.12 -13.64 3.55
C VAL A 121 -0.81 -12.88 4.46
N ILE A 122 -0.43 -11.65 4.78
CA ILE A 122 -1.25 -10.71 5.55
C ILE A 122 -1.33 -9.43 4.72
N GLU A 123 -2.48 -9.23 4.10
CA GLU A 123 -2.73 -8.09 3.24
C GLU A 123 -2.72 -6.80 4.08
N GLN A 124 -2.38 -5.71 3.44
CA GLN A 124 -2.49 -4.38 4.03
C GLN A 124 -3.96 -4.03 4.29
N SER A 125 -4.19 -3.10 5.20
CA SER A 125 -5.52 -2.69 5.63
C SER A 125 -5.70 -1.18 5.58
N SER A 126 -6.93 -0.72 5.71
CA SER A 126 -7.26 0.69 5.86
C SER A 126 -8.33 0.92 6.92
N ASP A 127 -8.44 2.15 7.37
CA ASP A 127 -9.46 2.62 8.32
C ASP A 127 -10.78 2.87 7.57
N PHE A 128 -11.70 1.91 7.65
CA PHE A 128 -13.01 1.96 7.01
C PHE A 128 -14.00 2.90 7.71
N ASP A 129 -13.72 3.34 8.94
CA ASP A 129 -14.52 4.37 9.62
C ASP A 129 -14.13 5.76 9.15
N PHE A 130 -12.86 5.93 8.80
CA PHE A 130 -12.37 7.16 8.23
C PHE A 130 -12.61 7.23 6.72
N PHE A 131 -12.13 6.25 5.95
CA PHE A 131 -12.39 6.13 4.51
C PHE A 131 -13.74 5.48 4.29
N LYS A 132 -14.72 6.27 3.92
CA LYS A 132 -16.10 5.83 3.64
C LYS A 132 -16.78 6.75 2.64
N PRO A 133 -17.87 6.32 2.03
CA PRO A 133 -18.69 7.18 1.20
C PRO A 133 -19.18 8.39 2.01
N ILE A 134 -18.97 9.59 1.46
CA ILE A 134 -19.49 10.86 1.99
C ILE A 134 -20.12 11.67 0.87
N SER A 135 -21.10 12.51 1.22
CA SER A 135 -21.78 13.38 0.24
C SER A 135 -20.97 14.63 -0.10
N GLU A 136 -20.08 15.04 0.80
CA GLU A 136 -19.22 16.20 0.61
C GLU A 136 -18.26 15.98 -0.56
N ARG A 137 -18.03 17.02 -1.37
CA ARG A 137 -17.15 17.00 -2.54
C ARG A 137 -16.11 18.11 -2.41
N HIS A 138 -14.93 17.85 -2.89
CA HIS A 138 -13.89 18.87 -2.95
C HIS A 138 -14.22 19.88 -4.06
N PRO A 139 -14.27 21.21 -3.77
CA PRO A 139 -14.78 22.21 -4.71
C PRO A 139 -13.96 22.37 -6.00
N GLU A 140 -12.67 22.01 -5.95
CA GLU A 140 -11.79 22.11 -7.12
C GLU A 140 -11.83 20.87 -8.02
N VAL A 141 -12.39 19.75 -7.58
CA VAL A 141 -12.48 18.54 -8.40
C VAL A 141 -13.56 18.72 -9.47
N LEU A 142 -13.17 18.58 -10.72
CA LEU A 142 -14.08 18.72 -11.86
C LEU A 142 -15.06 17.52 -11.92
N PRO A 143 -16.26 17.71 -12.48
CA PRO A 143 -17.20 16.60 -12.73
C PRO A 143 -16.56 15.50 -13.57
N ASN A 144 -17.01 14.26 -13.43
CA ASN A 144 -16.47 13.11 -14.17
C ASN A 144 -14.94 12.93 -14.05
N SER A 145 -14.39 13.23 -12.88
CA SER A 145 -12.95 13.06 -12.65
C SER A 145 -12.58 11.61 -12.38
N ILE A 146 -11.54 11.15 -13.05
CA ILE A 146 -10.81 9.92 -12.75
C ILE A 146 -9.70 10.29 -11.77
N ILE A 147 -9.58 9.55 -10.65
CA ILE A 147 -8.53 9.81 -9.66
C ILE A 147 -7.33 8.89 -9.87
N PHE A 148 -6.13 9.47 -9.80
CA PHE A 148 -4.86 8.79 -9.65
C PHE A 148 -4.20 9.24 -8.34
N ILE A 149 -3.70 8.29 -7.55
CA ILE A 149 -2.93 8.56 -6.34
C ILE A 149 -1.56 7.91 -6.51
N GLY A 150 -0.51 8.71 -6.54
CA GLY A 150 0.82 8.19 -6.82
C GLY A 150 1.95 9.19 -6.67
N ASP A 151 3.02 8.90 -7.39
CA ASP A 151 4.27 9.65 -7.40
C ASP A 151 4.78 9.72 -8.83
N SER A 152 5.06 10.92 -9.35
CA SER A 152 5.51 11.11 -10.73
C SER A 152 7.00 10.82 -10.90
N SER A 153 7.78 10.89 -9.82
CA SER A 153 9.23 10.65 -9.82
C SER A 153 9.57 9.15 -9.85
N HIS A 154 8.63 8.30 -9.45
CA HIS A 154 8.79 6.84 -9.45
C HIS A 154 8.26 6.22 -10.74
N GLU A 155 9.15 5.76 -11.62
CA GLU A 155 8.79 5.09 -12.88
C GLU A 155 7.83 3.91 -12.66
N LYS A 156 8.02 3.14 -11.57
CA LYS A 156 7.15 2.03 -11.18
C LYS A 156 5.68 2.44 -11.02
N LYS A 157 5.37 3.69 -10.65
CA LYS A 157 3.99 4.17 -10.49
C LYS A 157 3.28 4.43 -11.83
N GLY A 158 4.03 4.43 -12.93
CA GLY A 158 3.46 4.49 -14.27
C GLY A 158 2.82 5.83 -14.62
N PHE A 159 3.34 6.95 -14.10
CA PHE A 159 2.81 8.30 -14.38
C PHE A 159 2.77 8.63 -15.88
N HIS A 160 3.71 8.12 -16.68
CA HIS A 160 3.69 8.26 -18.13
C HIS A 160 2.43 7.67 -18.79
N ARG A 161 1.84 6.59 -18.20
CA ARG A 161 0.57 6.02 -18.65
C ARG A 161 -0.60 6.94 -18.30
N VAL A 162 -0.55 7.57 -17.12
CA VAL A 162 -1.55 8.58 -16.73
C VAL A 162 -1.55 9.74 -17.72
N LEU A 163 -0.37 10.22 -18.13
CA LEU A 163 -0.26 11.28 -19.15
C LEU A 163 -0.88 10.86 -20.49
N ASN A 164 -0.65 9.62 -20.93
CA ASN A 164 -1.27 9.10 -22.15
C ASN A 164 -2.81 9.01 -22.03
N LEU A 165 -3.33 8.59 -20.88
CA LEU A 165 -4.78 8.59 -20.62
C LEU A 165 -5.35 10.02 -20.63
N ILE A 166 -4.67 10.98 -20.04
CA ILE A 166 -5.06 12.39 -20.06
C ILE A 166 -5.12 12.94 -21.51
N GLU A 167 -4.23 12.53 -22.39
CA GLU A 167 -4.26 12.94 -23.78
C GLU A 167 -5.40 12.29 -24.57
N THR A 168 -5.59 11.00 -24.40
CA THR A 168 -6.49 10.19 -25.23
C THR A 168 -7.96 10.22 -24.76
N MET A 169 -8.20 10.37 -23.45
CA MET A 169 -9.55 10.36 -22.86
C MET A 169 -10.08 11.77 -22.67
N THR A 170 -10.52 12.42 -23.74
CA THR A 170 -11.00 13.81 -23.71
C THR A 170 -12.37 14.00 -23.09
N ASP A 171 -13.11 12.93 -22.88
CA ASP A 171 -14.44 12.84 -22.27
C ASP A 171 -14.39 12.82 -20.71
N PHE A 172 -13.19 12.74 -20.12
CA PHE A 172 -13.00 12.75 -18.68
C PHE A 172 -12.11 13.89 -18.20
N ASN A 173 -12.30 14.26 -16.94
CA ASN A 173 -11.37 15.07 -16.16
C ASN A 173 -10.48 14.17 -15.31
N PHE A 174 -9.39 14.72 -14.79
CA PHE A 174 -8.44 13.99 -13.98
C PHE A 174 -8.13 14.72 -12.67
N CYS A 175 -8.15 13.97 -11.58
CA CYS A 175 -7.76 14.38 -10.25
C CYS A 175 -6.47 13.64 -9.88
N LEU A 176 -5.34 14.33 -9.85
CA LEU A 176 -4.03 13.76 -9.56
C LEU A 176 -3.65 14.08 -8.11
N VAL A 177 -3.55 13.07 -7.28
CA VAL A 177 -3.09 13.19 -5.89
C VAL A 177 -1.65 12.70 -5.83
N MET A 178 -0.73 13.64 -5.66
CA MET A 178 0.69 13.37 -5.84
C MET A 178 1.46 13.47 -4.53
N LYS A 179 2.36 12.51 -4.32
CA LYS A 179 3.28 12.50 -3.18
C LYS A 179 4.41 13.52 -3.34
N ASP A 180 4.78 13.81 -4.57
CA ASP A 180 5.85 14.74 -4.98
C ASP A 180 5.30 16.12 -5.41
N ASP A 181 6.19 17.00 -5.91
CA ASP A 181 5.85 18.34 -6.39
C ASP A 181 5.58 18.32 -7.90
N THR A 182 4.62 17.51 -8.34
CA THR A 182 4.19 17.45 -9.75
C THR A 182 3.61 18.81 -10.19
N SER A 183 4.05 19.30 -11.34
CA SER A 183 3.62 20.59 -11.91
C SER A 183 2.54 20.41 -12.96
N ILE A 184 1.65 21.40 -13.09
CA ILE A 184 0.72 21.47 -14.24
C ILE A 184 1.46 21.57 -15.57
N ASN A 185 2.72 22.00 -15.56
CA ASN A 185 3.55 22.05 -16.75
C ASN A 185 4.00 20.66 -17.24
N ASP A 186 3.95 19.64 -16.38
CA ASP A 186 4.22 18.25 -16.75
C ASP A 186 3.04 17.67 -17.55
N ILE A 187 1.88 18.34 -17.53
CA ILE A 187 0.69 17.96 -18.26
C ILE A 187 0.68 18.63 -19.66
N PRO A 188 0.34 17.89 -20.73
CA PRO A 188 0.20 18.44 -22.08
C PRO A 188 -0.71 19.68 -22.08
N GLN A 189 -0.25 20.77 -22.71
CA GLN A 189 -0.88 22.09 -22.61
C GLN A 189 -2.38 22.08 -22.94
N HIS A 190 -2.78 21.34 -23.96
CA HIS A 190 -4.16 21.25 -24.42
C HIS A 190 -5.07 20.48 -23.45
N SER A 191 -4.51 19.72 -22.52
CA SER A 191 -5.24 18.92 -21.55
C SER A 191 -5.32 19.58 -20.15
N ARG A 192 -4.57 20.64 -19.87
CA ARG A 192 -4.43 21.26 -18.54
C ARG A 192 -5.77 21.72 -17.93
N SER A 193 -6.70 22.17 -18.77
CA SER A 193 -8.03 22.61 -18.29
C SER A 193 -8.83 21.50 -17.62
N ARG A 194 -8.56 20.23 -17.98
CA ARG A 194 -9.25 19.03 -17.48
C ARG A 194 -8.53 18.34 -16.31
N VAL A 195 -7.41 18.88 -15.85
CA VAL A 195 -6.58 18.27 -14.81
C VAL A 195 -6.55 19.15 -13.56
N ARG A 196 -6.65 18.53 -12.41
CA ARG A 196 -6.38 19.14 -11.10
C ARG A 196 -5.31 18.31 -10.39
N ILE A 197 -4.29 18.98 -9.87
CA ILE A 197 -3.16 18.38 -9.18
C ILE A 197 -3.18 18.81 -7.72
N PHE A 198 -3.07 17.85 -6.83
CA PHE A 198 -3.05 18.03 -5.38
C PHE A 198 -1.79 17.37 -4.82
N ASN A 199 -0.79 18.19 -4.51
CA ASN A 199 0.50 17.72 -4.03
C ASN A 199 0.52 17.66 -2.49
N LYS A 200 1.04 16.55 -1.93
CA LYS A 200 1.34 16.41 -0.49
C LYS A 200 0.16 16.78 0.44
N VAL A 201 -1.05 16.49 0.02
CA VAL A 201 -2.25 16.78 0.80
C VAL A 201 -2.42 15.81 1.96
N ASN A 202 -3.16 16.24 3.00
CA ASN A 202 -3.47 15.41 4.16
C ASN A 202 -4.56 14.37 3.87
N ARG A 203 -4.76 13.43 4.80
CA ARG A 203 -5.72 12.31 4.66
C ARG A 203 -7.18 12.78 4.49
N ASP A 204 -7.59 13.85 5.19
CA ASP A 204 -8.94 14.39 5.04
C ASP A 204 -9.19 14.87 3.62
N THR A 205 -8.23 15.60 3.05
CA THR A 205 -8.27 16.03 1.66
C THR A 205 -8.28 14.83 0.71
N VAL A 206 -7.41 13.83 0.92
CA VAL A 206 -7.40 12.59 0.10
C VAL A 206 -8.79 11.94 0.11
N ARG A 207 -9.43 11.80 1.26
CA ARG A 207 -10.78 11.23 1.37
C ARG A 207 -11.80 12.02 0.56
N LEU A 208 -11.77 13.36 0.62
CA LEU A 208 -12.65 14.24 -0.18
C LEU A 208 -12.40 14.07 -1.68
N LEU A 209 -11.14 14.03 -2.11
CA LEU A 209 -10.76 13.85 -3.51
C LEU A 209 -11.22 12.49 -4.06
N ILE A 210 -11.05 11.42 -3.28
CA ILE A 210 -11.54 10.09 -3.65
C ILE A 210 -13.06 10.14 -3.84
N ASN A 211 -13.79 10.66 -2.85
CA ASN A 211 -15.25 10.75 -2.92
C ASN A 211 -15.76 11.70 -4.01
N SER A 212 -14.92 12.60 -4.50
CA SER A 212 -15.28 13.52 -5.60
C SER A 212 -15.08 12.90 -6.99
N SER A 213 -14.52 11.69 -7.06
CA SER A 213 -14.17 11.02 -8.30
C SER A 213 -15.19 9.95 -8.69
N VAL A 214 -15.25 9.60 -9.98
CA VAL A 214 -16.19 8.59 -10.49
C VAL A 214 -15.56 7.21 -10.63
N CYS A 215 -14.25 7.16 -10.82
CA CYS A 215 -13.44 5.95 -10.97
C CYS A 215 -12.01 6.25 -10.55
N ALA A 216 -11.30 5.25 -10.09
CA ALA A 216 -9.87 5.35 -9.82
C ALA A 216 -9.06 4.52 -10.84
N ILE A 217 -7.78 4.89 -11.00
CA ILE A 217 -6.85 4.13 -11.84
C ILE A 217 -5.58 3.78 -11.05
N CYS A 218 -5.06 2.57 -11.31
CA CYS A 218 -3.75 2.15 -10.87
C CYS A 218 -2.92 1.72 -12.09
N THR A 219 -1.99 2.58 -12.50
CA THR A 219 -1.14 2.40 -13.69
C THR A 219 0.24 1.85 -13.35
N SER A 220 0.48 1.48 -12.10
CA SER A 220 1.76 1.00 -11.60
C SER A 220 2.22 -0.26 -12.33
N GLY A 221 3.53 -0.41 -12.45
CA GLY A 221 4.16 -1.64 -12.97
C GLY A 221 4.23 -2.76 -11.95
N ASN A 222 4.18 -2.43 -10.67
CA ASN A 222 4.14 -3.38 -9.54
C ASN A 222 3.54 -2.71 -8.30
N GLU A 223 2.70 -3.46 -7.58
CA GLU A 223 2.11 -3.09 -6.28
C GLU A 223 1.93 -4.34 -5.44
N GLU A 224 2.57 -4.40 -4.30
CA GLU A 224 2.46 -5.55 -3.40
C GLU A 224 1.18 -5.52 -2.57
N GLY A 225 0.81 -4.36 -2.02
CA GLY A 225 -0.34 -4.19 -1.13
C GLY A 225 -1.28 -3.06 -1.48
N HIS A 226 -0.82 -2.04 -2.18
CA HIS A 226 -1.54 -0.85 -2.67
C HIS A 226 -2.55 -0.23 -1.67
N PHE A 227 -2.06 0.43 -0.62
CA PHE A 227 -2.89 1.13 0.38
C PHE A 227 -3.93 2.05 -0.24
N ALA A 228 -3.53 2.90 -1.19
CA ALA A 228 -4.46 3.81 -1.85
C ALA A 228 -5.63 3.07 -2.52
N GLY A 229 -5.39 1.86 -3.04
CA GLY A 229 -6.46 1.05 -3.63
C GLY A 229 -7.49 0.58 -2.59
N ILE A 230 -7.04 0.26 -1.38
CA ILE A 230 -7.93 -0.12 -0.28
C ILE A 230 -8.72 1.09 0.22
N GLU A 231 -8.08 2.25 0.37
CA GLU A 231 -8.73 3.52 0.77
C GLU A 231 -9.80 3.95 -0.25
N ILE A 232 -9.50 3.81 -1.54
CA ILE A 232 -10.42 4.07 -2.65
C ILE A 232 -11.62 3.12 -2.57
N GLY A 233 -11.36 1.82 -2.42
CA GLY A 233 -12.39 0.80 -2.27
C GLY A 233 -13.25 1.03 -1.03
N ALA A 234 -12.65 1.43 0.09
CA ALA A 234 -13.37 1.79 1.33
C ALA A 234 -14.34 2.98 1.13
N CYS A 235 -14.00 3.90 0.22
CA CYS A 235 -14.90 5.00 -0.21
C CYS A 235 -15.93 4.57 -1.27
N ASP A 236 -16.03 3.29 -1.60
CA ASP A 236 -16.94 2.71 -2.59
C ASP A 236 -16.74 3.26 -4.02
N ILE A 237 -15.51 3.56 -4.38
CA ILE A 237 -15.12 3.99 -5.71
C ILE A 237 -14.48 2.81 -6.46
N PRO A 238 -15.04 2.38 -7.60
CA PRO A 238 -14.45 1.31 -8.40
C PRO A 238 -13.15 1.76 -9.07
N MET A 239 -12.29 0.79 -9.35
CA MET A 239 -10.96 1.04 -9.89
C MET A 239 -10.70 0.23 -11.15
N VAL A 240 -9.91 0.78 -12.07
CA VAL A 240 -9.25 0.03 -13.14
C VAL A 240 -7.77 -0.06 -12.79
N ALA A 241 -7.25 -1.28 -12.71
CA ALA A 241 -5.86 -1.55 -12.37
C ALA A 241 -5.17 -2.37 -13.45
N ARG A 242 -3.85 -2.21 -13.58
CA ARG A 242 -3.04 -3.09 -14.42
C ARG A 242 -2.94 -4.49 -13.81
N PRO A 243 -2.72 -5.55 -14.64
CA PRO A 243 -2.55 -6.92 -14.17
C PRO A 243 -1.19 -7.09 -13.48
N MET A 244 -1.10 -6.72 -12.21
CA MET A 244 0.15 -6.78 -11.46
C MET A 244 -0.07 -6.92 -9.95
N GLY A 245 0.90 -7.54 -9.27
CA GLY A 245 0.96 -7.63 -7.81
C GLY A 245 -0.35 -8.05 -7.17
N CYS A 246 -0.76 -7.35 -6.13
CA CYS A 246 -1.98 -7.65 -5.37
C CYS A 246 -3.28 -7.65 -6.20
N TYR A 247 -3.30 -7.03 -7.37
CA TYR A 247 -4.49 -7.06 -8.23
C TYR A 247 -4.66 -8.40 -8.95
N LEU A 248 -3.59 -9.12 -9.23
CA LEU A 248 -3.69 -10.49 -9.77
C LEU A 248 -4.35 -11.45 -8.77
N ASP A 249 -4.17 -11.23 -7.47
CA ASP A 249 -4.88 -11.98 -6.43
C ASP A 249 -6.39 -11.73 -6.43
N ARG A 250 -6.83 -10.58 -6.97
CA ARG A 250 -8.22 -10.11 -6.98
C ARG A 250 -8.94 -10.31 -8.31
N LYS A 251 -8.29 -10.91 -9.30
CA LYS A 251 -8.76 -11.00 -10.68
C LYS A 251 -10.09 -11.74 -10.86
N ASP A 252 -10.40 -12.67 -9.95
CA ASP A 252 -11.58 -13.53 -10.03
C ASP A 252 -12.86 -12.88 -9.47
N ASP A 253 -12.71 -11.86 -8.61
CA ASP A 253 -13.83 -11.08 -8.08
C ASP A 253 -13.82 -9.66 -8.68
N LYS A 254 -14.80 -9.36 -9.51
CA LYS A 254 -14.92 -8.10 -10.23
C LYS A 254 -15.72 -7.03 -9.45
N SER A 255 -16.16 -7.30 -8.24
CA SER A 255 -16.99 -6.36 -7.49
C SER A 255 -16.22 -5.09 -7.06
N TRP A 256 -14.89 -5.16 -6.89
CA TRP A 256 -14.06 -4.01 -6.55
C TRP A 256 -13.69 -3.12 -7.74
N GLY A 257 -13.72 -3.65 -8.95
CA GLY A 257 -13.25 -3.00 -10.17
C GLY A 257 -12.78 -4.01 -11.22
N LEU A 258 -11.96 -3.57 -12.14
CA LEU A 258 -11.48 -4.42 -13.24
C LEU A 258 -9.96 -4.34 -13.42
N ILE A 259 -9.40 -5.43 -13.92
CA ILE A 259 -8.02 -5.48 -14.42
C ILE A 259 -8.04 -5.26 -15.92
N SER A 260 -7.10 -4.46 -16.41
CA SER A 260 -6.97 -4.17 -17.84
C SER A 260 -5.50 -4.00 -18.24
N ASP A 261 -5.17 -4.46 -19.43
CA ASP A 261 -3.91 -4.14 -20.09
C ASP A 261 -3.90 -2.70 -20.61
N ASP A 262 -2.72 -2.16 -20.90
CA ASP A 262 -2.55 -0.75 -21.27
C ASP A 262 -3.37 -0.36 -22.52
N GLU A 263 -3.53 -1.27 -23.50
CA GLU A 263 -4.26 -1.04 -24.74
C GLU A 263 -5.76 -0.87 -24.52
N ASP A 264 -6.34 -1.68 -23.62
CA ASP A 264 -7.77 -1.70 -23.33
C ASP A 264 -8.16 -0.76 -22.17
N PHE A 265 -7.18 -0.12 -21.53
CA PHE A 265 -7.39 0.67 -20.32
C PHE A 265 -8.44 1.79 -20.50
N PRO A 266 -8.44 2.58 -21.60
CA PRO A 266 -9.45 3.61 -21.83
C PRO A 266 -10.88 3.05 -21.93
N GLU A 267 -11.07 1.95 -22.67
CA GLU A 267 -12.39 1.34 -22.83
C GLU A 267 -12.87 0.70 -21.53
N THR A 268 -11.96 0.08 -20.77
CA THR A 268 -12.28 -0.49 -19.46
C THR A 268 -12.71 0.60 -18.47
N ILE A 269 -12.06 1.77 -18.47
CA ILE A 269 -12.47 2.91 -17.64
C ILE A 269 -13.89 3.35 -18.03
N ARG A 270 -14.20 3.52 -19.32
CA ARG A 270 -15.54 3.89 -19.79
C ARG A 270 -16.59 2.88 -19.35
N TYR A 271 -16.27 1.58 -19.49
CA TYR A 271 -17.14 0.52 -19.02
C TYR A 271 -17.41 0.62 -17.51
N VAL A 272 -16.37 0.78 -16.68
CA VAL A 272 -16.50 0.89 -15.23
C VAL A 272 -17.33 2.10 -14.83
N VAL A 273 -17.09 3.26 -15.45
CA VAL A 273 -17.85 4.49 -15.15
C VAL A 273 -19.32 4.33 -15.54
N ASN A 274 -19.63 3.80 -16.72
CA ASN A 274 -21.00 3.61 -17.21
C ASN A 274 -21.77 2.56 -16.41
N ASN A 275 -21.07 1.58 -15.84
CA ASN A 275 -21.66 0.49 -15.05
C ASN A 275 -21.34 0.61 -13.55
N ARG A 276 -21.01 1.79 -13.06
CA ARG A 276 -20.56 2.01 -11.68
C ARG A 276 -21.47 1.37 -10.63
N HIS A 277 -22.77 1.38 -10.87
CA HIS A 277 -23.78 0.83 -9.97
C HIS A 277 -23.72 -0.71 -9.82
N THR A 278 -22.97 -1.41 -10.65
CA THR A 278 -22.78 -2.87 -10.56
C THR A 278 -21.58 -3.26 -9.69
N PHE A 279 -20.75 -2.30 -9.32
CA PHE A 279 -19.58 -2.51 -8.47
C PHE A 279 -19.91 -2.20 -7.02
N THR A 280 -19.36 -3.01 -6.11
CA THR A 280 -19.50 -2.87 -4.65
C THR A 280 -18.12 -2.92 -3.98
N PRO A 281 -17.19 -1.98 -4.30
CA PRO A 281 -15.81 -2.05 -3.82
C PRO A 281 -15.73 -2.09 -2.29
N ARG A 282 -16.52 -1.27 -1.60
CA ARG A 282 -16.53 -1.24 -0.14
C ARG A 282 -16.92 -2.59 0.47
N GLU A 283 -17.94 -3.24 -0.06
CA GLU A 283 -18.35 -4.57 0.41
C GLU A 283 -17.22 -5.59 0.17
N TYR A 284 -16.57 -5.55 -0.99
CA TYR A 284 -15.43 -6.41 -1.30
C TYR A 284 -14.30 -6.23 -0.30
N TYR A 285 -13.81 -5.00 -0.14
CA TYR A 285 -12.64 -4.72 0.69
C TYR A 285 -12.93 -4.87 2.18
N SER A 286 -14.17 -4.65 2.66
CA SER A 286 -14.51 -4.80 4.08
C SER A 286 -14.40 -6.23 4.60
N LYS A 287 -14.37 -7.23 3.75
CA LYS A 287 -14.27 -8.64 4.16
C LYS A 287 -12.92 -9.00 4.75
N GLU A 288 -11.82 -8.44 4.19
CA GLU A 288 -10.46 -8.88 4.51
C GLU A 288 -9.47 -7.74 4.79
N TYR A 289 -9.81 -6.47 4.43
CA TYR A 289 -8.86 -5.36 4.40
C TYR A 289 -9.13 -4.29 5.46
N THR A 290 -9.92 -4.61 6.50
CA THR A 290 -10.12 -3.70 7.63
C THR A 290 -8.97 -3.79 8.63
N LEU A 291 -8.82 -2.75 9.46
CA LEU A 291 -7.80 -2.72 10.52
C LEU A 291 -7.95 -3.91 11.46
N GLU A 292 -9.20 -4.27 11.84
CA GLU A 292 -9.51 -5.37 12.74
C GLU A 292 -9.06 -6.71 12.16
N ARG A 293 -9.38 -6.98 10.88
CA ARG A 293 -8.98 -8.22 10.22
C ARG A 293 -7.48 -8.36 10.09
N CYS A 294 -6.81 -7.29 9.74
CA CYS A 294 -5.35 -7.29 9.64
C CYS A 294 -4.71 -7.52 11.02
N ARG A 295 -5.23 -6.84 12.05
CA ARG A 295 -4.79 -7.03 13.44
C ARG A 295 -4.96 -8.47 13.91
N GLU A 296 -6.13 -9.07 13.71
CA GLU A 296 -6.41 -10.47 14.06
C GLU A 296 -5.37 -11.42 13.44
N LYS A 297 -5.07 -11.26 12.13
CA LYS A 297 -4.07 -12.09 11.44
C LYS A 297 -2.66 -11.93 12.04
N TRP A 298 -2.28 -10.71 12.44
CA TRP A 298 -1.00 -10.47 13.11
C TRP A 298 -0.96 -11.01 14.54
N GLU A 299 -2.05 -10.91 15.31
CA GLU A 299 -2.16 -11.48 16.64
C GLU A 299 -2.04 -13.00 16.59
N ASP A 300 -2.74 -13.66 15.67
CA ASP A 300 -2.66 -15.09 15.46
C ASP A 300 -1.24 -15.54 15.10
N LEU A 301 -0.59 -14.82 14.18
CA LEU A 301 0.78 -15.09 13.78
C LEU A 301 1.75 -14.98 14.96
N ILE A 302 1.69 -13.91 15.74
CA ILE A 302 2.59 -13.73 16.89
C ILE A 302 2.35 -14.80 17.93
N ASN A 303 1.08 -15.11 18.25
CA ASN A 303 0.72 -16.15 19.23
C ASN A 303 1.17 -17.56 18.82
N GLU A 304 1.28 -17.85 17.52
CA GLU A 304 1.77 -19.14 17.02
C GLU A 304 3.25 -19.38 17.39
N PHE A 305 4.07 -18.33 17.36
CA PHE A 305 5.53 -18.45 17.53
C PHE A 305 6.07 -17.93 18.86
N VAL A 306 5.36 -17.05 19.54
CA VAL A 306 5.78 -16.42 20.81
C VAL A 306 5.03 -17.07 21.97
N LYS A 307 5.68 -18.05 22.61
CA LYS A 307 5.11 -18.82 23.72
C LYS A 307 5.33 -18.15 25.06
#